data_c07a771fc69041c5dd6916f908a04fdc
#
_entry.id   c07a771fc69041c5dd6916f908a04fdc
#
_cell.length_a   1.000
_cell.length_b   1.000
_cell.length_c   1.000
_cell.angle_alpha   90.00
_cell.angle_beta   90.00
_cell.angle_gamma   90.00
#
_symmetry.space_group_name_H-M   'P 1'
#
loop_
_entity.id
_entity.type
_entity.pdbx_description
1 polymer ?
#
loop_
_entity_poly.entity_id
_entity_poly.type
_entity_poly.pdbx_seq_one_letter_code
_entity_poly.pdbx_strand_id
1 'polypeptide(L)'
;NDIESIDVLKDASATAIYGSRGANGVVLITTKKGKSGAAKVEFSANFGLSKISKIVESLNAYEYANFVNEATINNALYDNTPYAYLPYRGDWNYRRDPQNNIIPESGTYEPAPEDFLNPGWHEDEYGNREWVEGTNWLDEILQDAFTQEYNISVSGGNDKSHYAFSGNYTDQTGIIRNSGYDRLAVRANVGSQVKSWLNTGLNINFTKSNTRFAKSNSYDYSIIRSAMLYPPTIYVGDHTQDDEYFWLSANPRTYVNTAKDELKSINVFTSAFLEIKFTDWLRFRQNFGMSYTDNERSTYYPRETGEGKNYNGRAGKSDNFYQNITAESVLTFDKTFADIHHLNVVAGFTYENTNWGGKAINASNFPTDITEDYNLSQALTIDAPTSNRGEATLVSLLGRANYVLKDRYIFTASYRRDGSSRFAPGNKFANFASGAVAWVLSEEDFIKNLNIFSNLKLRASYGQTGNQGINSYQTMVSLGSANYPFGGITDSGFAGDTSKGPLNKDLKWETTDQYNVGLDFGFLKNRIALSVNYYYKKTRDLLQYVSIPSSTGFSNMRTNFGHVT
;
A
#
# COMPACT_ATOMS: atom_id res chain seq x y z
N ASN A 1 -3.26 16.69 -10.70
CA ASN A 1 -3.25 18.06 -11.26
C ASN A 1 -2.85 19.15 -10.24
N ASP A 2 -2.84 18.89 -8.93
CA ASP A 2 -2.56 19.86 -7.87
C ASP A 2 -1.07 19.97 -7.49
N ILE A 3 -0.20 19.17 -8.08
CA ILE A 3 1.24 19.16 -7.81
C ILE A 3 1.93 20.20 -8.70
N GLU A 4 2.80 21.02 -8.11
CA GLU A 4 3.66 21.97 -8.80
C GLU A 4 5.05 21.37 -9.06
N SER A 5 5.69 20.75 -8.03
CA SER A 5 6.97 20.06 -8.17
C SER A 5 7.08 18.84 -7.25
N ILE A 6 7.96 17.92 -7.63
CA ILE A 6 8.39 16.78 -6.84
C ILE A 6 9.92 16.80 -6.80
N ASP A 7 10.49 16.93 -5.59
CA ASP A 7 11.93 16.93 -5.38
C ASP A 7 12.33 15.74 -4.51
N VAL A 8 13.38 15.02 -4.90
CA VAL A 8 13.85 13.82 -4.18
C VAL A 8 15.20 14.08 -3.55
N LEU A 9 15.24 14.13 -2.21
CA LEU A 9 16.45 14.28 -1.42
C LEU A 9 17.04 12.88 -1.14
N LYS A 10 18.25 12.63 -1.68
CA LYS A 10 18.91 11.32 -1.58
C LYS A 10 20.13 11.33 -0.66
N ASP A 11 20.70 12.52 -0.40
CA ASP A 11 21.93 12.69 0.38
C ASP A 11 21.63 12.80 1.87
N ALA A 12 22.43 12.14 2.72
CA ALA A 12 22.25 12.18 4.16
C ALA A 12 22.33 13.60 4.75
N SER A 13 23.16 14.49 4.20
CA SER A 13 23.23 15.89 4.64
C SER A 13 21.97 16.69 4.33
N ALA A 14 21.31 16.39 3.18
CA ALA A 14 20.04 16.98 2.81
C ALA A 14 18.87 16.41 3.61
N THR A 15 18.93 15.10 3.91
CA THR A 15 17.86 14.40 4.67
C THR A 15 18.02 14.50 6.18
N ALA A 16 19.19 14.95 6.69
CA ALA A 16 19.47 15.06 8.13
C ALA A 16 18.45 15.90 8.90
N ILE A 17 17.88 16.94 8.28
CA ILE A 17 16.83 17.76 8.89
C ILE A 17 15.54 16.97 9.15
N TYR A 18 15.31 15.88 8.41
CA TYR A 18 14.14 14.99 8.57
C TYR A 18 14.41 13.84 9.56
N GLY A 19 15.68 13.70 10.03
CA GLY A 19 16.09 12.72 11.04
C GLY A 19 15.79 11.28 10.66
N SER A 20 15.21 10.54 11.59
CA SER A 20 14.88 9.13 11.42
C SER A 20 13.89 8.85 10.28
N ARG A 21 13.16 9.85 9.82
CA ARG A 21 12.26 9.73 8.65
C ARG A 21 13.01 9.87 7.32
N GLY A 22 14.22 10.43 7.34
CA GLY A 22 15.05 10.65 6.15
C GLY A 22 15.99 9.50 5.79
N ALA A 23 16.02 8.40 6.56
CA ALA A 23 16.98 7.30 6.38
C ALA A 23 16.92 6.63 4.99
N ASN A 24 15.75 6.59 4.37
CA ASN A 24 15.51 6.02 3.03
C ASN A 24 15.34 7.09 1.93
N GLY A 25 15.69 8.35 2.22
CA GLY A 25 15.44 9.49 1.36
C GLY A 25 14.15 10.23 1.70
N VAL A 26 13.99 11.41 1.12
CA VAL A 26 12.81 12.26 1.34
C VAL A 26 12.27 12.72 0.01
N VAL A 27 10.98 12.56 -0.21
CA VAL A 27 10.25 13.09 -1.36
C VAL A 27 9.49 14.33 -0.92
N LEU A 28 9.87 15.49 -1.47
CA LEU A 28 9.18 16.76 -1.23
C LEU A 28 8.15 16.99 -2.33
N ILE A 29 6.89 17.11 -1.97
CA ILE A 29 5.81 17.41 -2.90
C ILE A 29 5.33 18.82 -2.63
N THR A 30 5.56 19.71 -3.59
CA THR A 30 5.04 21.07 -3.56
C THR A 30 3.75 21.13 -4.35
N THR A 31 2.73 21.68 -3.72
CA THR A 31 1.42 21.80 -4.35
C THR A 31 1.20 23.22 -4.87
N LYS A 32 0.42 23.33 -5.96
CA LYS A 32 0.04 24.61 -6.56
C LYS A 32 -0.60 25.54 -5.52
N LYS A 33 -0.17 26.79 -5.52
CA LYS A 33 -0.71 27.87 -4.69
C LYS A 33 -1.42 28.89 -5.57
N GLY A 34 -2.34 29.66 -5.01
CA GLY A 34 -2.89 30.82 -5.68
C GLY A 34 -1.77 31.82 -6.02
N LYS A 35 -1.86 32.44 -7.18
CA LYS A 35 -0.96 33.53 -7.61
C LYS A 35 -1.69 34.86 -7.53
N SER A 36 -0.94 35.97 -7.36
CA SER A 36 -1.52 37.32 -7.45
C SER A 36 -2.13 37.54 -8.84
N GLY A 37 -3.34 38.09 -8.89
CA GLY A 37 -4.09 38.35 -10.11
C GLY A 37 -5.58 38.01 -9.97
N ALA A 38 -6.31 38.20 -11.07
CA ALA A 38 -7.74 37.86 -11.15
C ALA A 38 -7.97 36.37 -10.87
N ALA A 39 -9.15 36.06 -10.34
CA ALA A 39 -9.55 34.68 -10.10
C ALA A 39 -9.55 33.88 -11.41
N LYS A 40 -8.84 32.76 -11.41
CA LYS A 40 -8.78 31.79 -12.52
C LYS A 40 -9.62 30.58 -12.15
N VAL A 41 -10.59 30.26 -13.01
CA VAL A 41 -11.40 29.04 -12.90
C VAL A 41 -10.94 28.07 -13.97
N GLU A 42 -10.64 26.85 -13.59
CA GLU A 42 -10.27 25.78 -14.51
C GLU A 42 -11.20 24.59 -14.29
N PHE A 43 -11.68 24.02 -15.39
CA PHE A 43 -12.44 22.78 -15.40
C PHE A 43 -11.77 21.81 -16.36
N SER A 44 -11.68 20.55 -15.96
CA SER A 44 -11.25 19.47 -16.84
C SER A 44 -12.07 18.20 -16.60
N ALA A 45 -12.37 17.49 -17.67
CA ALA A 45 -13.00 16.19 -17.64
C ALA A 45 -12.14 15.21 -18.44
N ASN A 46 -11.85 14.05 -17.84
CA ASN A 46 -11.09 12.98 -18.47
C ASN A 46 -11.95 11.72 -18.51
N PHE A 47 -11.94 11.04 -19.65
CA PHE A 47 -12.65 9.80 -19.83
C PHE A 47 -11.68 8.74 -20.33
N GLY A 48 -11.77 7.54 -19.79
CA GLY A 48 -10.93 6.40 -20.14
C GLY A 48 -11.77 5.14 -20.34
N LEU A 49 -11.42 4.36 -21.34
CA LEU A 49 -11.91 3.01 -21.55
C LEU A 49 -10.75 2.04 -21.35
N SER A 50 -10.91 1.08 -20.45
CA SER A 50 -9.94 0.04 -20.19
C SER A 50 -10.51 -1.32 -20.59
N LYS A 51 -9.72 -2.07 -21.35
CA LYS A 51 -10.03 -3.44 -21.74
C LYS A 51 -8.91 -4.35 -21.33
N ILE A 52 -9.24 -5.62 -21.08
CA ILE A 52 -8.19 -6.62 -20.87
C ILE A 52 -7.39 -6.77 -22.16
N SER A 53 -6.07 -6.70 -22.06
CA SER A 53 -5.19 -6.76 -23.22
C SER A 53 -4.88 -8.18 -23.67
N LYS A 54 -4.91 -9.14 -22.74
CA LYS A 54 -4.65 -10.55 -23.01
C LYS A 54 -5.36 -11.42 -21.98
N ILE A 55 -6.11 -12.39 -22.47
CA ILE A 55 -6.74 -13.45 -21.67
C ILE A 55 -5.94 -14.73 -21.90
N VAL A 56 -5.78 -15.53 -20.87
CA VAL A 56 -5.25 -16.90 -21.02
C VAL A 56 -6.33 -17.73 -21.69
N GLU A 57 -5.97 -18.39 -22.78
CA GLU A 57 -6.89 -19.33 -23.42
C GLU A 57 -7.16 -20.51 -22.48
N SER A 58 -8.42 -20.76 -22.20
CA SER A 58 -8.91 -21.93 -21.48
C SER A 58 -9.42 -22.98 -22.46
N LEU A 59 -9.49 -24.22 -22.02
CA LEU A 59 -10.06 -25.30 -22.82
C LEU A 59 -11.52 -24.96 -23.14
N ASN A 60 -11.95 -25.22 -24.38
CA ASN A 60 -13.38 -25.22 -24.72
C ASN A 60 -14.06 -26.47 -24.14
N ALA A 61 -15.40 -26.61 -24.27
CA ALA A 61 -16.13 -27.72 -23.70
C ALA A 61 -15.66 -29.08 -24.22
N TYR A 62 -15.35 -29.18 -25.51
CA TYR A 62 -14.87 -30.41 -26.15
C TYR A 62 -13.47 -30.80 -25.62
N GLU A 63 -12.54 -29.86 -25.61
CA GLU A 63 -11.18 -30.10 -25.11
C GLU A 63 -11.19 -30.47 -23.62
N TYR A 64 -12.02 -29.80 -22.83
CA TYR A 64 -12.16 -30.05 -21.40
C TYR A 64 -12.72 -31.44 -21.13
N ALA A 65 -13.78 -31.88 -21.86
CA ALA A 65 -14.39 -33.19 -21.71
C ALA A 65 -13.40 -34.31 -22.05
N ASN A 66 -12.63 -34.15 -23.14
CA ASN A 66 -11.56 -35.08 -23.49
C ASN A 66 -10.50 -35.15 -22.40
N PHE A 67 -10.05 -33.99 -21.88
CA PHE A 67 -9.06 -33.92 -20.80
C PHE A 67 -9.55 -34.65 -19.55
N VAL A 68 -10.80 -34.42 -19.12
CA VAL A 68 -11.37 -35.06 -17.93
C VAL A 68 -11.52 -36.58 -18.12
N ASN A 69 -11.99 -37.02 -19.28
CA ASN A 69 -12.10 -38.45 -19.58
C ASN A 69 -10.72 -39.12 -19.60
N GLU A 70 -9.73 -38.52 -20.25
CA GLU A 70 -8.35 -39.02 -20.26
C GLU A 70 -7.75 -39.08 -18.85
N ALA A 71 -7.95 -38.03 -18.05
CA ALA A 71 -7.51 -38.00 -16.66
C ALA A 71 -8.16 -39.13 -15.83
N THR A 72 -9.44 -39.39 -16.04
CA THR A 72 -10.17 -40.47 -15.38
C THR A 72 -9.64 -41.86 -15.77
N ILE A 73 -9.37 -42.08 -17.06
CA ILE A 73 -8.75 -43.30 -17.55
C ILE A 73 -7.36 -43.48 -16.92
N ASN A 74 -6.53 -42.48 -16.99
CA ASN A 74 -5.17 -42.52 -16.43
C ASN A 74 -5.19 -42.80 -14.92
N ASN A 75 -6.10 -42.18 -14.17
CA ASN A 75 -6.25 -42.43 -12.74
C ASN A 75 -6.62 -43.91 -12.47
N ALA A 76 -7.59 -44.47 -13.21
CA ALA A 76 -7.97 -45.88 -13.10
C ALA A 76 -6.80 -46.82 -13.45
N LEU A 77 -5.96 -46.45 -14.42
CA LEU A 77 -4.77 -47.21 -14.82
C LEU A 77 -3.69 -47.18 -13.70
N TYR A 78 -3.46 -46.04 -13.09
CA TYR A 78 -2.50 -45.93 -12.00
C TYR A 78 -2.98 -46.63 -10.72
N ASP A 79 -4.26 -46.57 -10.42
CA ASP A 79 -4.88 -47.27 -9.29
C ASP A 79 -5.08 -48.78 -9.57
N ASN A 80 -4.72 -49.22 -10.78
CA ASN A 80 -4.85 -50.61 -11.19
C ASN A 80 -6.29 -51.20 -11.08
N THR A 81 -7.28 -50.32 -11.28
CA THR A 81 -8.71 -50.73 -11.31
C THR A 81 -9.09 -51.16 -12.71
N PRO A 82 -9.96 -52.18 -12.88
CA PRO A 82 -10.39 -52.66 -14.19
C PRO A 82 -11.53 -51.84 -14.81
N TYR A 83 -11.97 -50.78 -14.14
CA TYR A 83 -13.16 -50.03 -14.50
C TYR A 83 -12.95 -48.53 -14.23
N ALA A 84 -13.46 -47.72 -15.14
CA ALA A 84 -13.55 -46.26 -14.97
C ALA A 84 -14.91 -45.77 -15.48
N TYR A 85 -15.60 -44.98 -14.68
CA TYR A 85 -16.75 -44.21 -15.12
C TYR A 85 -16.27 -42.91 -15.76
N LEU A 86 -16.59 -42.71 -17.03
CA LEU A 86 -16.21 -41.51 -17.77
C LEU A 86 -17.31 -40.47 -17.65
N PRO A 87 -17.02 -39.30 -17.06
CA PRO A 87 -18.02 -38.25 -16.82
C PRO A 87 -18.76 -37.79 -18.10
N TYR A 88 -18.09 -37.86 -19.24
CA TYR A 88 -18.63 -37.38 -20.51
C TYR A 88 -18.94 -38.51 -21.52
N ARG A 89 -18.94 -39.74 -21.12
CA ARG A 89 -19.29 -40.87 -21.98
C ARG A 89 -19.86 -42.10 -21.25
N GLY A 90 -19.97 -42.05 -19.93
CA GLY A 90 -20.41 -43.20 -19.15
C GLY A 90 -19.30 -44.23 -18.90
N ASP A 91 -19.71 -45.51 -18.79
CA ASP A 91 -18.79 -46.56 -18.36
C ASP A 91 -17.75 -46.93 -19.42
N TRP A 92 -16.52 -47.13 -18.97
CA TRP A 92 -15.42 -47.59 -19.79
C TRP A 92 -14.71 -48.76 -19.09
N ASN A 93 -14.66 -49.95 -19.77
CA ASN A 93 -13.99 -51.14 -19.28
C ASN A 93 -12.69 -51.38 -20.06
N TYR A 94 -11.69 -51.88 -19.38
CA TYR A 94 -10.46 -52.34 -20.00
C TYR A 94 -10.01 -53.69 -19.43
N ARG A 95 -9.27 -54.44 -20.22
CA ARG A 95 -8.58 -55.66 -19.78
C ARG A 95 -7.08 -55.47 -19.80
N ARG A 96 -6.39 -56.30 -19.01
CA ARG A 96 -4.93 -56.40 -19.08
C ARG A 96 -4.54 -57.67 -19.80
N ASP A 97 -3.53 -57.56 -20.67
CA ASP A 97 -2.91 -58.75 -21.27
C ASP A 97 -2.02 -59.49 -20.24
N PRO A 98 -1.50 -60.68 -20.58
CA PRO A 98 -0.59 -61.42 -19.70
C PRO A 98 0.71 -60.68 -19.37
N GLN A 99 1.08 -59.65 -20.12
CA GLN A 99 2.21 -58.78 -19.93
C GLN A 99 1.87 -57.53 -19.09
N ASN A 100 0.63 -57.48 -18.56
CA ASN A 100 0.08 -56.38 -17.78
C ASN A 100 -0.13 -55.05 -18.57
N ASN A 101 -0.15 -55.12 -19.92
CA ASN A 101 -0.54 -53.99 -20.76
C ASN A 101 -2.08 -53.87 -20.79
N ILE A 102 -2.55 -52.65 -20.93
CA ILE A 102 -3.98 -52.36 -20.98
C ILE A 102 -4.51 -52.53 -22.38
N ILE A 103 -5.57 -53.32 -22.49
CA ILE A 103 -6.30 -53.50 -23.74
C ILE A 103 -7.71 -52.94 -23.56
N PRO A 104 -8.08 -51.84 -24.22
CA PRO A 104 -9.45 -51.32 -24.20
C PRO A 104 -10.42 -52.35 -24.76
N GLU A 105 -11.50 -52.62 -24.06
CA GLU A 105 -12.55 -53.55 -24.54
C GLU A 105 -13.46 -52.92 -25.62
N SER A 106 -13.64 -51.65 -25.58
CA SER A 106 -14.35 -50.87 -26.60
C SER A 106 -13.38 -49.98 -27.31
N GLY A 107 -13.27 -50.03 -28.60
CA GLY A 107 -12.35 -49.27 -29.47
C GLY A 107 -11.94 -47.89 -29.03
N THR A 108 -11.25 -47.16 -29.87
CA THR A 108 -10.81 -45.78 -29.60
C THR A 108 -12.00 -44.94 -29.13
N TYR A 109 -11.86 -44.42 -27.92
CA TYR A 109 -12.82 -43.48 -27.38
C TYR A 109 -12.64 -42.12 -28.07
N GLU A 110 -13.65 -41.67 -28.78
CA GLU A 110 -13.79 -40.29 -29.25
C GLU A 110 -15.11 -39.78 -28.69
N PRO A 111 -15.06 -38.75 -27.81
CA PRO A 111 -16.29 -38.15 -27.31
C PRO A 111 -17.11 -37.57 -28.46
N ALA A 112 -18.39 -37.87 -28.46
CA ALA A 112 -19.31 -37.24 -29.41
C ALA A 112 -19.70 -35.84 -28.91
N PRO A 113 -19.99 -34.90 -29.80
CA PRO A 113 -20.45 -33.58 -29.38
C PRO A 113 -21.61 -33.64 -28.39
N GLU A 114 -22.51 -34.57 -28.52
CA GLU A 114 -23.66 -34.78 -27.64
C GLU A 114 -23.28 -35.08 -26.19
N ASP A 115 -22.09 -35.59 -25.95
CA ASP A 115 -21.61 -35.94 -24.60
C ASP A 115 -21.24 -34.67 -23.78
N PHE A 116 -21.09 -33.50 -24.45
CA PHE A 116 -20.71 -32.24 -23.82
C PHE A 116 -21.86 -31.31 -23.57
N LEU A 117 -23.03 -31.76 -23.89
CA LEU A 117 -24.18 -30.95 -24.05
C LEU A 117 -25.11 -31.07 -22.87
N ASN A 118 -24.63 -30.76 -21.77
CA ASN A 118 -25.56 -30.43 -20.73
C ASN A 118 -25.25 -28.99 -20.28
N PRO A 119 -25.99 -28.11 -20.76
CA PRO A 119 -27.12 -28.00 -21.69
C PRO A 119 -26.74 -27.39 -23.04
N GLY A 120 -25.75 -27.90 -23.66
CA GLY A 120 -25.09 -27.32 -24.80
C GLY A 120 -25.81 -27.40 -26.13
N TRP A 121 -26.81 -28.20 -26.31
CA TRP A 121 -27.68 -28.11 -27.47
C TRP A 121 -28.84 -27.15 -27.17
N HIS A 122 -28.78 -25.99 -27.79
CA HIS A 122 -29.96 -25.17 -27.91
C HIS A 122 -30.78 -25.72 -29.09
N GLU A 123 -32.00 -26.09 -28.82
CA GLU A 123 -32.98 -26.32 -29.84
C GLU A 123 -33.65 -24.99 -30.10
N ASP A 124 -33.52 -24.46 -31.33
CA ASP A 124 -34.21 -23.24 -31.74
C ASP A 124 -35.73 -23.50 -31.84
N GLU A 125 -36.51 -22.43 -32.03
CA GLU A 125 -37.98 -22.50 -32.17
C GLU A 125 -38.43 -23.36 -33.34
N TYR A 126 -37.52 -23.78 -34.22
CA TYR A 126 -37.78 -24.63 -35.39
C TYR A 126 -37.31 -26.08 -35.18
N GLY A 127 -36.78 -26.43 -34.00
CA GLY A 127 -36.28 -27.75 -33.69
C GLY A 127 -34.89 -28.05 -34.24
N ASN A 128 -34.15 -27.03 -34.70
CA ASN A 128 -32.75 -27.21 -35.12
C ASN A 128 -31.87 -27.18 -33.87
N ARG A 129 -30.94 -28.12 -33.84
CA ARG A 129 -29.94 -28.22 -32.77
C ARG A 129 -28.67 -27.48 -33.19
N GLU A 130 -28.25 -26.53 -32.39
CA GLU A 130 -27.01 -25.78 -32.57
C GLU A 130 -25.99 -26.20 -31.53
N TRP A 131 -24.78 -26.46 -32.01
CA TRP A 131 -23.63 -26.77 -31.14
C TRP A 131 -23.14 -25.49 -30.45
N VAL A 132 -22.96 -25.54 -29.12
CA VAL A 132 -22.39 -24.48 -28.33
C VAL A 132 -20.98 -24.88 -27.91
N GLU A 133 -19.98 -24.04 -28.20
CA GLU A 133 -18.56 -24.28 -27.86
C GLU A 133 -18.30 -24.39 -26.35
N GLY A 134 -19.31 -24.13 -25.53
CA GLY A 134 -19.23 -24.08 -24.08
C GLY A 134 -19.12 -22.67 -23.54
N THR A 135 -18.96 -22.54 -22.22
CA THR A 135 -18.90 -21.26 -21.53
C THR A 135 -17.45 -20.84 -21.31
N ASN A 136 -17.05 -19.69 -21.84
CA ASN A 136 -15.81 -19.03 -21.44
C ASN A 136 -16.05 -18.26 -20.13
N TRP A 137 -15.78 -18.87 -19.01
CA TRP A 137 -16.02 -18.28 -17.69
C TRP A 137 -15.19 -17.04 -17.40
N LEU A 138 -14.05 -16.85 -18.08
CA LEU A 138 -13.29 -15.60 -17.96
C LEU A 138 -14.05 -14.42 -18.58
N ASP A 139 -14.70 -14.60 -19.72
CA ASP A 139 -15.52 -13.56 -20.35
C ASP A 139 -16.75 -13.23 -19.49
N GLU A 140 -17.27 -14.21 -18.76
CA GLU A 140 -18.44 -14.02 -17.89
C GLU A 140 -18.14 -13.16 -16.66
N ILE A 141 -16.90 -13.11 -16.20
CA ILE A 141 -16.50 -12.27 -15.06
C ILE A 141 -15.86 -10.94 -15.46
N LEU A 142 -15.50 -10.79 -16.74
CA LEU A 142 -14.81 -9.61 -17.24
C LEU A 142 -15.79 -8.63 -17.92
N GLN A 143 -15.39 -7.37 -17.99
CA GLN A 143 -16.10 -6.31 -18.69
C GLN A 143 -15.17 -5.22 -19.18
N ASP A 144 -15.62 -4.46 -20.15
CA ASP A 144 -15.00 -3.18 -20.47
C ASP A 144 -15.21 -2.22 -19.31
N ALA A 145 -14.13 -1.60 -18.84
CA ALA A 145 -14.14 -0.72 -17.68
C ALA A 145 -14.07 0.74 -18.10
N PHE A 146 -14.97 1.54 -17.55
CA PHE A 146 -15.06 2.97 -17.84
C PHE A 146 -14.52 3.79 -16.66
N THR A 147 -13.70 4.78 -16.94
CA THR A 147 -13.21 5.76 -15.98
C THR A 147 -13.65 7.15 -16.37
N GLN A 148 -14.20 7.88 -15.41
CA GLN A 148 -14.54 9.29 -15.56
C GLN A 148 -13.93 10.09 -14.40
N GLU A 149 -13.32 11.21 -14.73
CA GLU A 149 -12.72 12.11 -13.77
C GLU A 149 -13.10 13.56 -14.11
N TYR A 150 -13.61 14.26 -13.12
CA TYR A 150 -13.98 15.67 -13.21
C TYR A 150 -13.18 16.48 -12.20
N ASN A 151 -12.56 17.54 -12.67
CA ASN A 151 -11.80 18.46 -11.84
C ASN A 151 -12.32 19.87 -12.03
N ILE A 152 -12.55 20.57 -10.93
CA ILE A 152 -12.81 22.00 -10.94
C ILE A 152 -11.84 22.68 -9.97
N SER A 153 -11.25 23.78 -10.37
CA SER A 153 -10.41 24.56 -9.48
C SER A 153 -10.63 26.07 -9.66
N VAL A 154 -10.49 26.79 -8.55
CA VAL A 154 -10.55 28.25 -8.50
C VAL A 154 -9.35 28.72 -7.73
N SER A 155 -8.53 29.56 -8.33
CA SER A 155 -7.37 30.14 -7.68
C SER A 155 -7.22 31.62 -7.99
N GLY A 156 -6.66 32.37 -7.05
CA GLY A 156 -6.45 33.80 -7.20
C GLY A 156 -5.75 34.41 -6.00
N GLY A 157 -5.63 35.70 -6.01
CA GLY A 157 -5.01 36.41 -4.89
C GLY A 157 -4.61 37.83 -5.22
N ASN A 158 -4.00 38.45 -4.27
CA ASN A 158 -3.34 39.74 -4.39
C ASN A 158 -1.94 39.66 -3.74
N ASP A 159 -1.25 40.79 -3.62
CA ASP A 159 0.12 40.84 -3.05
C ASP A 159 0.20 40.37 -1.59
N LYS A 160 -0.91 40.34 -0.87
CA LYS A 160 -0.96 39.95 0.55
C LYS A 160 -1.61 38.62 0.82
N SER A 161 -2.49 38.17 -0.06
CA SER A 161 -3.28 36.98 0.17
C SER A 161 -3.45 36.18 -1.11
N HIS A 162 -3.41 34.86 -1.00
CA HIS A 162 -3.65 33.93 -2.10
C HIS A 162 -4.53 32.78 -1.64
N TYR A 163 -5.30 32.27 -2.56
CA TYR A 163 -6.17 31.11 -2.33
C TYR A 163 -6.19 30.19 -3.53
N ALA A 164 -6.39 28.91 -3.26
CA ALA A 164 -6.69 27.89 -4.26
C ALA A 164 -7.68 26.89 -3.66
N PHE A 165 -8.77 26.67 -4.34
CA PHE A 165 -9.77 25.65 -4.02
C PHE A 165 -9.88 24.71 -5.19
N SER A 166 -9.96 23.40 -4.92
CA SER A 166 -10.22 22.41 -5.96
C SER A 166 -11.15 21.33 -5.48
N GLY A 167 -11.95 20.80 -6.42
CA GLY A 167 -12.79 19.62 -6.25
C GLY A 167 -12.47 18.62 -7.35
N ASN A 168 -12.33 17.36 -6.98
CA ASN A 168 -12.11 16.25 -7.90
C ASN A 168 -13.13 15.15 -7.59
N TYR A 169 -13.80 14.66 -8.63
CA TYR A 169 -14.61 13.45 -8.57
C TYR A 169 -14.06 12.44 -9.57
N THR A 170 -13.85 11.23 -9.12
CA THR A 170 -13.39 10.11 -9.93
C THR A 170 -14.34 8.95 -9.72
N ASP A 171 -14.81 8.33 -10.82
CA ASP A 171 -15.56 7.09 -10.81
C ASP A 171 -14.91 6.14 -11.83
N GLN A 172 -14.54 4.96 -11.36
CA GLN A 172 -13.82 3.96 -12.13
C GLN A 172 -14.48 2.59 -11.92
N THR A 173 -15.09 2.05 -12.94
CA THR A 173 -15.44 0.64 -12.98
C THR A 173 -14.18 -0.23 -13.14
N GLY A 174 -14.15 -1.39 -12.51
CA GLY A 174 -13.08 -2.37 -12.71
C GLY A 174 -13.34 -3.28 -13.92
N ILE A 175 -12.26 -3.87 -14.45
CA ILE A 175 -12.34 -4.87 -15.53
C ILE A 175 -12.96 -6.19 -15.07
N ILE A 176 -13.00 -6.48 -13.78
CA ILE A 176 -13.79 -7.57 -13.19
C ILE A 176 -15.14 -6.98 -12.80
N ARG A 177 -16.23 -7.67 -13.18
CA ARG A 177 -17.61 -7.22 -12.84
C ARG A 177 -17.74 -6.99 -11.34
N ASN A 178 -18.60 -6.07 -10.96
CA ASN A 178 -18.89 -5.67 -9.57
C ASN A 178 -17.66 -5.15 -8.78
N SER A 179 -16.56 -4.85 -9.45
CA SER A 179 -15.44 -4.12 -8.84
C SER A 179 -15.39 -2.68 -9.31
N GLY A 180 -14.84 -1.79 -8.49
CA GLY A 180 -14.76 -0.38 -8.85
C GLY A 180 -14.22 0.50 -7.75
N TYR A 181 -14.06 1.77 -8.08
CA TYR A 181 -13.54 2.79 -7.18
C TYR A 181 -14.21 4.12 -7.47
N ASP A 182 -14.78 4.74 -6.46
CA ASP A 182 -15.27 6.11 -6.52
C ASP A 182 -14.61 6.99 -5.45
N ARG A 183 -14.34 8.25 -5.81
CA ARG A 183 -13.64 9.18 -4.94
C ARG A 183 -14.14 10.60 -5.13
N LEU A 184 -14.42 11.27 -4.03
CA LEU A 184 -14.58 12.72 -3.94
C LEU A 184 -13.40 13.30 -3.15
N ALA A 185 -12.67 14.24 -3.74
CA ALA A 185 -11.63 15.00 -3.07
C ALA A 185 -11.89 16.49 -3.13
N VAL A 186 -11.74 17.18 -2.00
CA VAL A 186 -11.88 18.63 -1.89
C VAL A 186 -10.64 19.18 -1.23
N ARG A 187 -10.10 20.26 -1.79
CA ARG A 187 -8.91 20.89 -1.28
C ARG A 187 -9.12 22.40 -1.14
N ALA A 188 -8.57 22.95 -0.07
CA ALA A 188 -8.48 24.38 0.18
C ALA A 188 -7.05 24.75 0.59
N ASN A 189 -6.46 25.72 -0.08
CA ASN A 189 -5.18 26.33 0.29
C ASN A 189 -5.37 27.85 0.38
N VAL A 190 -5.10 28.41 1.55
CA VAL A 190 -5.21 29.86 1.80
C VAL A 190 -3.95 30.32 2.50
N GLY A 191 -3.37 31.40 2.03
CA GLY A 191 -2.24 32.05 2.67
C GLY A 191 -2.40 33.56 2.71
N SER A 192 -2.00 34.19 3.79
CA SER A 192 -2.13 35.64 3.96
C SER A 192 -0.99 36.25 4.75
N GLN A 193 -0.51 37.37 4.29
CA GLN A 193 0.29 38.33 5.07
C GLN A 193 -0.67 39.24 5.84
N VAL A 194 -1.04 38.82 7.05
CA VAL A 194 -2.00 39.53 7.90
C VAL A 194 -1.46 40.91 8.33
N LYS A 195 -0.14 40.96 8.63
CA LYS A 195 0.65 42.17 8.93
C LYS A 195 2.00 42.03 8.23
N SER A 196 2.77 43.10 8.13
CA SER A 196 4.12 43.06 7.56
C SER A 196 5.05 42.05 8.26
N TRP A 197 4.80 41.86 9.54
CA TRP A 197 5.55 40.93 10.40
C TRP A 197 4.86 39.59 10.64
N LEU A 198 3.62 39.37 10.13
CA LEU A 198 2.81 38.16 10.42
C LEU A 198 2.26 37.53 9.14
N ASN A 199 2.73 36.35 8.83
CA ASN A 199 2.20 35.49 7.76
C ASN A 199 1.49 34.29 8.36
N THR A 200 0.41 33.83 7.73
CA THR A 200 -0.32 32.63 8.11
C THR A 200 -0.77 31.88 6.88
N GLY A 201 -0.98 30.59 7.03
CA GLY A 201 -1.55 29.76 5.97
C GLY A 201 -2.24 28.53 6.51
N LEU A 202 -3.21 28.07 5.72
CA LEU A 202 -4.01 26.90 5.99
C LEU A 202 -4.12 26.07 4.71
N ASN A 203 -3.88 24.78 4.83
CA ASN A 203 -4.10 23.80 3.76
C ASN A 203 -4.96 22.68 4.32
N ILE A 204 -6.07 22.38 3.66
CA ILE A 204 -6.98 21.27 4.00
C ILE A 204 -7.12 20.44 2.75
N ASN A 205 -7.03 19.12 2.92
CA ASN A 205 -7.37 18.14 1.90
C ASN A 205 -8.30 17.10 2.53
N PHE A 206 -9.49 17.00 2.01
CA PHE A 206 -10.49 16.01 2.39
C PHE A 206 -10.72 15.06 1.23
N THR A 207 -10.70 13.76 1.50
CA THR A 207 -10.99 12.73 0.50
C THR A 207 -11.93 11.70 1.12
N LYS A 208 -13.00 11.39 0.40
CA LYS A 208 -13.87 10.25 0.67
C LYS A 208 -13.85 9.32 -0.52
N SER A 209 -13.60 8.06 -0.29
CA SER A 209 -13.59 7.05 -1.35
C SER A 209 -14.33 5.79 -0.92
N ASN A 210 -14.83 5.07 -1.92
CA ASN A 210 -15.41 3.76 -1.78
C ASN A 210 -14.74 2.83 -2.81
N THR A 211 -14.24 1.69 -2.35
CA THR A 211 -13.61 0.67 -3.19
C THR A 211 -14.42 -0.61 -3.08
N ARG A 212 -14.87 -1.13 -4.21
CA ARG A 212 -15.48 -2.46 -4.32
C ARG A 212 -14.41 -3.42 -4.86
N PHE A 213 -14.05 -4.40 -4.06
CA PHE A 213 -13.01 -5.36 -4.41
C PHE A 213 -13.58 -6.59 -5.09
N ALA A 214 -12.87 -7.05 -6.13
CA ALA A 214 -12.97 -8.43 -6.56
C ALA A 214 -11.82 -9.22 -5.93
N LYS A 215 -12.10 -10.38 -5.31
CA LYS A 215 -11.10 -11.24 -4.67
C LYS A 215 -10.27 -11.96 -5.75
N SER A 216 -9.33 -11.22 -6.35
CA SER A 216 -8.57 -11.68 -7.53
C SER A 216 -7.22 -12.32 -7.21
N ASN A 217 -6.67 -12.12 -6.02
CA ASN A 217 -5.30 -12.47 -5.63
C ASN A 217 -5.19 -13.50 -4.48
N SER A 218 -6.29 -14.03 -4.00
CA SER A 218 -6.30 -15.12 -3.01
C SER A 218 -6.08 -16.45 -3.70
N TYR A 219 -5.25 -17.34 -3.13
CA TYR A 219 -5.07 -18.70 -3.64
C TYR A 219 -6.39 -19.47 -3.59
N ASP A 220 -7.10 -19.38 -2.47
CA ASP A 220 -8.43 -19.97 -2.31
C ASP A 220 -9.50 -18.94 -2.65
N TYR A 221 -10.53 -19.36 -3.38
CA TYR A 221 -11.69 -18.54 -3.78
C TYR A 221 -11.34 -17.29 -4.60
N SER A 222 -10.19 -17.28 -5.30
CA SER A 222 -9.88 -16.22 -6.27
C SER A 222 -10.84 -16.32 -7.45
N ILE A 223 -11.49 -15.21 -7.79
CA ILE A 223 -12.46 -15.19 -8.89
C ILE A 223 -11.83 -15.56 -10.24
N ILE A 224 -10.61 -15.13 -10.51
CA ILE A 224 -9.88 -15.46 -11.74
C ILE A 224 -9.56 -16.95 -11.76
N ARG A 225 -9.06 -17.50 -10.66
CA ARG A 225 -8.78 -18.94 -10.56
C ARG A 225 -10.06 -19.75 -10.67
N SER A 226 -11.14 -19.31 -10.04
CA SER A 226 -12.45 -19.95 -10.17
C SER A 226 -12.90 -20.00 -11.62
N ALA A 227 -12.81 -18.90 -12.35
CA ALA A 227 -13.18 -18.85 -13.76
C ALA A 227 -12.29 -19.71 -14.67
N MET A 228 -11.02 -19.91 -14.30
CA MET A 228 -10.12 -20.80 -15.06
C MET A 228 -10.33 -22.29 -14.79
N LEU A 229 -10.87 -22.63 -13.63
CA LEU A 229 -11.06 -24.03 -13.20
C LEU A 229 -12.49 -24.52 -13.37
N TYR A 230 -13.46 -23.61 -13.49
CA TYR A 230 -14.86 -24.00 -13.59
C TYR A 230 -15.12 -24.62 -14.96
N PRO A 231 -15.87 -25.75 -15.02
CA PRO A 231 -16.04 -26.51 -16.24
C PRO A 231 -16.73 -25.70 -17.37
N PRO A 232 -16.13 -25.60 -18.54
CA PRO A 232 -16.74 -24.89 -19.67
C PRO A 232 -17.95 -25.66 -20.26
N THR A 233 -18.18 -26.92 -19.85
CA THR A 233 -19.35 -27.73 -20.19
C THR A 233 -20.61 -27.29 -19.45
N ILE A 234 -20.50 -26.46 -18.43
CA ILE A 234 -21.62 -25.90 -17.69
C ILE A 234 -21.97 -24.54 -18.33
N TYR A 235 -23.25 -24.33 -18.65
CA TYR A 235 -23.67 -23.06 -19.22
C TYR A 235 -24.06 -22.05 -18.12
N VAL A 236 -24.04 -20.78 -18.51
CA VAL A 236 -24.42 -19.68 -17.63
C VAL A 236 -25.91 -19.80 -17.25
N GLY A 237 -26.20 -19.96 -15.97
CA GLY A 237 -27.56 -20.11 -15.43
C GLY A 237 -27.94 -21.54 -15.09
N ASP A 238 -27.11 -22.53 -15.41
CA ASP A 238 -27.26 -23.89 -14.88
C ASP A 238 -26.58 -23.97 -13.49
N HIS A 239 -27.38 -24.09 -12.46
CA HIS A 239 -26.93 -24.24 -11.08
C HIS A 239 -27.05 -25.66 -10.57
N THR A 240 -27.48 -26.60 -11.41
CA THR A 240 -27.73 -28.01 -11.02
C THR A 240 -26.45 -28.73 -10.65
N GLN A 241 -25.31 -28.31 -11.20
CA GLN A 241 -23.99 -28.89 -10.98
C GLN A 241 -23.09 -28.09 -10.05
N ASP A 242 -23.54 -26.95 -9.52
CA ASP A 242 -22.74 -26.10 -8.61
C ASP A 242 -22.25 -26.87 -7.38
N ASP A 243 -22.98 -27.88 -6.92
CA ASP A 243 -22.60 -28.71 -5.78
C ASP A 243 -21.52 -29.76 -6.14
N GLU A 244 -21.52 -30.29 -7.35
CA GLU A 244 -20.58 -31.32 -7.79
C GLU A 244 -19.17 -30.78 -7.99
N TYR A 245 -19.04 -29.58 -8.56
CA TYR A 245 -17.75 -28.92 -8.83
C TYR A 245 -17.30 -27.97 -7.74
N PHE A 246 -18.08 -27.83 -6.68
CA PHE A 246 -17.83 -26.90 -5.59
C PHE A 246 -16.45 -27.05 -4.93
N TRP A 247 -15.93 -28.26 -4.83
CA TRP A 247 -14.62 -28.56 -4.27
C TRP A 247 -13.45 -28.03 -5.12
N LEU A 248 -13.68 -27.80 -6.42
CA LEU A 248 -12.70 -27.21 -7.33
C LEU A 248 -12.82 -25.67 -7.33
N SER A 249 -14.05 -25.19 -7.40
CA SER A 249 -14.32 -23.75 -7.52
C SER A 249 -15.82 -23.49 -7.48
N ALA A 250 -16.24 -22.42 -6.84
CA ALA A 250 -17.63 -21.98 -6.91
C ALA A 250 -17.91 -21.34 -8.27
N ASN A 251 -19.19 -21.28 -8.67
CA ASN A 251 -19.63 -20.62 -9.89
C ASN A 251 -19.10 -19.17 -9.92
N PRO A 252 -18.22 -18.81 -10.87
CA PRO A 252 -17.56 -17.51 -10.88
C PRO A 252 -18.53 -16.36 -11.13
N ARG A 253 -19.60 -16.57 -11.88
CA ARG A 253 -20.60 -15.54 -12.14
C ARG A 253 -21.46 -15.25 -10.91
N THR A 254 -21.87 -16.27 -10.20
CA THR A 254 -22.55 -16.11 -8.91
C THR A 254 -21.69 -15.30 -7.95
N TYR A 255 -20.40 -15.62 -7.86
CA TYR A 255 -19.49 -14.88 -7.00
C TYR A 255 -19.41 -13.39 -7.35
N VAL A 256 -19.18 -13.02 -8.61
CA VAL A 256 -19.08 -11.60 -8.99
C VAL A 256 -20.38 -10.84 -8.82
N ASN A 257 -21.53 -11.50 -8.89
CA ASN A 257 -22.83 -10.85 -8.77
C ASN A 257 -23.29 -10.69 -7.33
N THR A 258 -22.87 -11.57 -6.41
CA THR A 258 -23.49 -11.67 -5.08
C THR A 258 -22.51 -11.39 -3.94
N ALA A 259 -21.20 -11.65 -4.12
CA ALA A 259 -20.22 -11.38 -3.08
C ALA A 259 -20.00 -9.87 -2.92
N LYS A 260 -19.88 -9.43 -1.67
CA LYS A 260 -19.65 -8.04 -1.31
C LYS A 260 -18.32 -7.93 -0.57
N ASP A 261 -17.47 -7.01 -1.00
CA ASP A 261 -16.24 -6.60 -0.32
C ASP A 261 -16.01 -5.12 -0.59
N GLU A 262 -16.43 -4.27 0.33
CA GLU A 262 -16.40 -2.83 0.22
C GLU A 262 -15.52 -2.21 1.29
N LEU A 263 -14.70 -1.24 0.88
CA LEU A 263 -13.90 -0.39 1.76
C LEU A 263 -14.27 1.07 1.55
N LYS A 264 -14.86 1.67 2.56
CA LYS A 264 -15.11 3.11 2.63
C LYS A 264 -13.99 3.78 3.40
N SER A 265 -13.36 4.79 2.80
CA SER A 265 -12.26 5.51 3.42
C SER A 265 -12.52 7.00 3.46
N ILE A 266 -12.28 7.61 4.63
CA ILE A 266 -12.24 9.06 4.80
C ILE A 266 -10.80 9.43 5.16
N ASN A 267 -10.21 10.34 4.39
CA ASN A 267 -8.89 10.87 4.66
C ASN A 267 -8.95 12.38 4.79
N VAL A 268 -8.44 12.90 5.89
CA VAL A 268 -8.31 14.32 6.16
C VAL A 268 -6.86 14.66 6.40
N PHE A 269 -6.31 15.55 5.60
CA PHE A 269 -5.00 16.13 5.84
C PHE A 269 -5.14 17.62 6.01
N THR A 270 -4.65 18.14 7.13
CA THR A 270 -4.68 19.58 7.43
C THR A 270 -3.30 20.04 7.84
N SER A 271 -2.85 21.16 7.32
CA SER A 271 -1.68 21.84 7.83
C SER A 271 -1.93 23.34 7.94
N ALA A 272 -1.49 23.93 9.04
CA ALA A 272 -1.54 25.36 9.29
C ALA A 272 -0.17 25.87 9.73
N PHE A 273 0.14 27.11 9.40
CA PHE A 273 1.33 27.76 9.92
C PHE A 273 1.07 29.19 10.34
N LEU A 274 1.85 29.60 11.29
CA LEU A 274 2.01 30.98 11.73
C LEU A 274 3.49 31.34 11.62
N GLU A 275 3.84 32.41 10.91
CA GLU A 275 5.20 32.88 10.78
C GLU A 275 5.28 34.33 11.26
N ILE A 276 6.15 34.58 12.25
CA ILE A 276 6.42 35.89 12.83
C ILE A 276 7.81 36.33 12.37
N LYS A 277 7.89 37.44 11.68
CA LYS A 277 9.14 38.11 11.31
C LYS A 277 9.47 39.14 12.39
N PHE A 278 10.44 38.84 13.22
CA PHE A 278 10.92 39.81 14.26
C PHE A 278 11.74 40.92 13.62
N THR A 279 12.55 40.53 12.64
CA THR A 279 13.37 41.40 11.81
C THR A 279 13.47 40.79 10.40
N ASP A 280 14.13 41.46 9.46
CA ASP A 280 14.35 40.93 8.10
C ASP A 280 15.24 39.67 8.10
N TRP A 281 16.04 39.48 9.14
CA TRP A 281 16.99 38.37 9.28
C TRP A 281 16.61 37.37 10.38
N LEU A 282 15.53 37.59 11.16
CA LEU A 282 15.07 36.66 12.23
C LEU A 282 13.58 36.41 12.12
N ARG A 283 13.22 35.16 11.90
CA ARG A 283 11.83 34.72 11.83
C ARG A 283 11.59 33.45 12.65
N PHE A 284 10.41 33.38 13.23
CA PHE A 284 9.89 32.22 13.91
C PHE A 284 8.68 31.68 13.16
N ARG A 285 8.65 30.38 12.92
CA ARG A 285 7.53 29.70 12.28
C ARG A 285 7.04 28.55 13.13
N GLN A 286 5.75 28.55 13.41
CA GLN A 286 5.04 27.45 14.03
C GLN A 286 4.20 26.75 12.98
N ASN A 287 4.44 25.44 12.75
CA ASN A 287 3.62 24.59 11.91
C ASN A 287 2.80 23.64 12.77
N PHE A 288 1.57 23.38 12.35
CA PHE A 288 0.70 22.32 12.85
C PHE A 288 0.26 21.48 11.69
N GLY A 289 0.31 20.16 11.85
CA GLY A 289 -0.14 19.19 10.88
C GLY A 289 -1.02 18.15 11.54
N MET A 290 -2.05 17.72 10.84
CA MET A 290 -2.89 16.58 11.22
C MET A 290 -3.19 15.75 9.99
N SER A 291 -2.99 14.43 10.09
CA SER A 291 -3.47 13.44 9.14
C SER A 291 -4.41 12.48 9.87
N TYR A 292 -5.60 12.28 9.34
CA TYR A 292 -6.60 11.36 9.87
C TYR A 292 -7.12 10.49 8.75
N THR A 293 -7.09 9.19 8.96
CA THR A 293 -7.67 8.18 8.05
C THR A 293 -8.63 7.32 8.85
N ASP A 294 -9.82 7.12 8.31
CA ASP A 294 -10.84 6.23 8.83
C ASP A 294 -11.26 5.27 7.72
N ASN A 295 -11.21 3.97 8.02
CA ASN A 295 -11.49 2.90 7.07
C ASN A 295 -12.56 1.98 7.65
N GLU A 296 -13.70 1.91 6.99
CA GLU A 296 -14.77 0.96 7.25
C GLU A 296 -14.79 -0.08 6.14
N ARG A 297 -14.55 -1.36 6.46
CA ARG A 297 -14.68 -2.47 5.52
C ARG A 297 -15.84 -3.36 5.89
N SER A 298 -16.66 -3.68 4.91
CA SER A 298 -17.80 -4.58 4.99
C SER A 298 -17.64 -5.71 3.98
N THR A 299 -17.79 -6.94 4.42
CA THR A 299 -17.76 -8.12 3.55
C THR A 299 -18.99 -8.97 3.78
N TYR A 300 -19.51 -9.55 2.71
CA TYR A 300 -20.54 -10.58 2.76
C TYR A 300 -20.32 -11.60 1.66
N TYR A 301 -20.32 -12.87 2.02
CA TYR A 301 -20.20 -14.00 1.12
C TYR A 301 -21.44 -14.88 1.29
N PRO A 302 -22.41 -14.81 0.34
CA PRO A 302 -23.62 -15.64 0.37
C PRO A 302 -23.32 -17.12 0.26
N ARG A 303 -24.27 -17.95 0.65
CA ARG A 303 -24.15 -19.43 0.62
C ARG A 303 -23.84 -20.02 -0.74
N GLU A 304 -24.19 -19.32 -1.80
CA GLU A 304 -23.92 -19.73 -3.18
C GLU A 304 -22.45 -19.49 -3.59
N THR A 305 -21.68 -18.73 -2.79
CA THR A 305 -20.26 -18.53 -3.02
C THR A 305 -19.43 -19.60 -2.34
N GLY A 306 -18.24 -19.90 -2.87
CA GLY A 306 -17.36 -20.92 -2.28
C GLY A 306 -17.01 -20.68 -0.81
N GLU A 307 -16.74 -19.44 -0.44
CA GLU A 307 -16.48 -19.08 0.96
C GLU A 307 -17.75 -19.14 1.81
N GLY A 308 -18.84 -18.58 1.29
CA GLY A 308 -20.10 -18.53 2.03
C GLY A 308 -20.71 -19.90 2.28
N LYS A 309 -20.58 -20.84 1.37
CA LYS A 309 -21.08 -22.21 1.52
C LYS A 309 -20.47 -22.92 2.71
N ASN A 310 -19.14 -22.81 2.89
CA ASN A 310 -18.43 -23.42 4.01
C ASN A 310 -18.88 -22.92 5.37
N TYR A 311 -19.45 -21.72 5.43
CA TYR A 311 -19.87 -21.05 6.64
C TYR A 311 -21.38 -20.81 6.72
N ASN A 312 -22.16 -21.32 5.75
CA ASN A 312 -23.60 -21.08 5.60
C ASN A 312 -23.92 -19.57 5.62
N GLY A 313 -23.23 -18.81 4.75
CA GLY A 313 -23.19 -17.36 4.75
C GLY A 313 -22.15 -16.78 5.74
N ARG A 314 -21.34 -15.85 5.28
CA ARG A 314 -20.30 -15.22 6.10
C ARG A 314 -20.26 -13.72 5.91
N ALA A 315 -20.31 -12.98 7.01
CA ALA A 315 -20.18 -11.53 7.05
C ALA A 315 -18.99 -11.10 7.89
N GLY A 316 -18.40 -9.95 7.53
CA GLY A 316 -17.36 -9.31 8.32
C GLY A 316 -17.50 -7.79 8.30
N LYS A 317 -17.27 -7.15 9.44
CA LYS A 317 -17.13 -5.69 9.55
C LYS A 317 -15.88 -5.34 10.30
N SER A 318 -15.15 -4.35 9.80
CA SER A 318 -14.00 -3.79 10.51
C SER A 318 -13.91 -2.30 10.32
N ASP A 319 -13.60 -1.59 11.42
CA ASP A 319 -13.30 -0.17 11.44
C ASP A 319 -11.87 0.02 11.91
N ASN A 320 -11.08 0.80 11.19
CA ASN A 320 -9.71 1.10 11.52
C ASN A 320 -9.45 2.58 11.33
N PHE A 321 -8.91 3.23 12.36
CA PHE A 321 -8.48 4.62 12.26
C PHE A 321 -6.97 4.76 12.45
N TYR A 322 -6.43 5.79 11.82
CA TYR A 322 -5.06 6.24 11.97
C TYR A 322 -5.04 7.76 12.06
N GLN A 323 -4.40 8.29 13.10
CA GLN A 323 -4.24 9.73 13.31
C GLN A 323 -2.77 10.05 13.56
N ASN A 324 -2.26 11.06 12.87
CA ASN A 324 -0.95 11.62 13.13
C ASN A 324 -1.09 13.13 13.34
N ILE A 325 -0.54 13.64 14.44
CA ILE A 325 -0.49 15.06 14.76
C ILE A 325 0.96 15.48 14.85
N THR A 326 1.32 16.57 14.19
CA THR A 326 2.65 17.16 14.23
C THR A 326 2.58 18.61 14.66
N ALA A 327 3.53 19.03 15.50
CA ALA A 327 3.77 20.44 15.83
C ALA A 327 5.27 20.71 15.69
N GLU A 328 5.60 21.73 14.87
CA GLU A 328 6.99 22.07 14.58
C GLU A 328 7.21 23.55 14.84
N SER A 329 8.16 23.87 15.72
CA SER A 329 8.61 25.23 16.03
C SER A 329 9.98 25.44 15.39
N VAL A 330 10.11 26.42 14.51
CA VAL A 330 11.35 26.69 13.76
C VAL A 330 11.74 28.13 13.89
N LEU A 331 12.93 28.40 14.43
CA LEU A 331 13.57 29.71 14.48
C LEU A 331 14.64 29.75 13.39
N THR A 332 14.57 30.75 12.51
CA THR A 332 15.51 30.94 11.41
C THR A 332 16.18 32.28 11.55
N PHE A 333 17.52 32.27 11.59
CA PHE A 333 18.37 33.43 11.42
C PHE A 333 18.99 33.36 10.02
N ASP A 334 18.90 34.46 9.26
CA ASP A 334 19.37 34.50 7.86
C ASP A 334 19.91 35.92 7.58
N LYS A 335 21.25 36.04 7.50
CA LYS A 335 21.87 37.35 7.34
C LYS A 335 23.17 37.30 6.56
N THR A 336 23.35 38.30 5.67
CA THR A 336 24.61 38.57 4.99
C THR A 336 25.35 39.67 5.69
N PHE A 337 26.64 39.47 5.98
CA PHE A 337 27.54 40.44 6.59
C PHE A 337 28.62 40.80 5.59
N ALA A 338 28.96 42.08 5.53
CA ALA A 338 30.00 42.62 4.65
C ALA A 338 29.89 42.11 3.18
N ASP A 339 28.68 41.83 2.71
CA ASP A 339 28.33 41.38 1.35
C ASP A 339 29.01 40.06 0.88
N ILE A 340 29.82 39.43 1.75
CA ILE A 340 30.59 38.21 1.43
C ILE A 340 30.38 37.06 2.40
N HIS A 341 29.76 37.27 3.55
CA HIS A 341 29.53 36.27 4.58
C HIS A 341 28.03 36.05 4.73
N HIS A 342 27.47 35.03 4.11
CA HIS A 342 26.07 34.69 4.29
C HIS A 342 25.95 33.55 5.32
N LEU A 343 25.23 33.82 6.42
CA LEU A 343 24.99 32.89 7.51
C LEU A 343 23.49 32.62 7.65
N ASN A 344 23.10 31.37 7.47
CA ASN A 344 21.76 30.86 7.75
C ASN A 344 21.83 29.84 8.88
N VAL A 345 21.13 30.09 10.01
CA VAL A 345 21.04 29.19 11.15
C VAL A 345 19.59 28.87 11.42
N VAL A 346 19.29 27.58 11.56
CA VAL A 346 17.97 27.07 11.88
C VAL A 346 18.04 26.29 13.19
N ALA A 347 17.16 26.60 14.13
CA ALA A 347 16.90 25.81 15.33
C ALA A 347 15.45 25.37 15.32
N GLY A 348 15.20 24.08 15.56
CA GLY A 348 13.87 23.50 15.46
C GLY A 348 13.55 22.55 16.58
N PHE A 349 12.29 22.51 16.95
CA PHE A 349 11.68 21.50 17.82
C PHE A 349 10.50 20.89 17.09
N THR A 350 10.42 19.55 17.08
CA THR A 350 9.30 18.81 16.48
C THR A 350 8.70 17.86 17.51
N TYR A 351 7.39 17.87 17.62
CA TYR A 351 6.58 16.90 18.33
C TYR A 351 5.67 16.18 17.33
N GLU A 352 5.67 14.87 17.38
CA GLU A 352 4.79 14.02 16.59
C GLU A 352 4.13 13.00 17.49
N ASN A 353 2.83 12.83 17.32
CA ASN A 353 2.04 11.80 18.00
C ASN A 353 1.19 11.07 16.97
N THR A 354 1.33 9.75 16.96
CA THR A 354 0.58 8.84 16.09
C THR A 354 -0.29 7.95 16.94
N ASN A 355 -1.59 7.94 16.67
CA ASN A 355 -2.59 7.08 17.29
C ASN A 355 -3.24 6.22 16.22
N TRP A 356 -3.46 4.95 16.51
CA TRP A 356 -4.21 4.05 15.65
C TRP A 356 -5.01 3.08 16.48
N GLY A 357 -6.04 2.53 15.87
CA GLY A 357 -6.84 1.49 16.49
C GLY A 357 -7.80 0.89 15.50
N GLY A 358 -8.38 -0.22 15.88
CA GLY A 358 -9.36 -0.91 15.06
C GLY A 358 -10.22 -1.84 15.88
N LYS A 359 -11.31 -2.23 15.29
CA LYS A 359 -12.22 -3.27 15.78
C LYS A 359 -12.72 -4.07 14.59
N ALA A 360 -12.93 -5.36 14.80
CA ALA A 360 -13.50 -6.24 13.80
C ALA A 360 -14.41 -7.28 14.43
N ILE A 361 -15.44 -7.66 13.69
CA ILE A 361 -16.38 -8.71 14.02
C ILE A 361 -16.65 -9.52 12.75
N ASN A 362 -16.66 -10.85 12.87
CA ASN A 362 -17.12 -11.76 11.85
C ASN A 362 -18.31 -12.55 12.37
N ALA A 363 -19.21 -12.89 11.48
CA ALA A 363 -20.39 -13.68 11.78
C ALA A 363 -20.65 -14.66 10.62
N SER A 364 -21.23 -15.81 10.94
CA SER A 364 -21.53 -16.86 9.99
C SER A 364 -22.77 -17.65 10.40
N ASN A 365 -23.20 -18.54 9.51
CA ASN A 365 -24.38 -19.38 9.72
C ASN A 365 -25.65 -18.51 9.82
N PHE A 366 -25.93 -17.80 8.74
CA PHE A 366 -27.13 -16.96 8.64
C PHE A 366 -28.36 -17.77 8.24
N PRO A 367 -29.55 -17.47 8.75
CA PRO A 367 -30.80 -18.12 8.32
C PRO A 367 -31.20 -17.72 6.89
N THR A 368 -30.75 -16.58 6.40
CA THR A 368 -31.04 -16.03 5.07
C THR A 368 -29.91 -15.09 4.62
N ASP A 369 -29.70 -14.98 3.31
CA ASP A 369 -28.72 -14.04 2.72
C ASP A 369 -29.31 -12.62 2.50
N ILE A 370 -30.63 -12.41 2.73
CA ILE A 370 -31.32 -11.15 2.39
C ILE A 370 -30.75 -9.94 3.16
N THR A 371 -30.31 -10.14 4.40
CA THR A 371 -29.82 -9.04 5.24
C THR A 371 -28.32 -8.80 5.09
N GLU A 372 -27.62 -9.65 4.35
CA GLU A 372 -26.19 -9.51 4.12
C GLU A 372 -25.40 -9.17 5.42
N ASP A 373 -24.49 -8.17 5.33
CA ASP A 373 -23.73 -7.63 6.47
C ASP A 373 -24.50 -6.59 7.30
N TYR A 374 -25.72 -6.21 6.92
CA TYR A 374 -26.46 -5.14 7.60
C TYR A 374 -26.98 -5.57 8.97
N ASN A 375 -27.20 -6.87 9.20
CA ASN A 375 -27.68 -7.37 10.48
C ASN A 375 -26.93 -8.63 10.95
N LEU A 376 -25.76 -8.44 11.55
CA LEU A 376 -24.93 -9.54 12.05
C LEU A 376 -25.58 -10.31 13.21
N SER A 377 -26.56 -9.72 13.92
CA SER A 377 -27.24 -10.39 15.04
C SER A 377 -28.13 -11.55 14.63
N GLN A 378 -28.44 -11.70 13.34
CA GLN A 378 -29.18 -12.85 12.80
C GLN A 378 -28.30 -14.10 12.62
N ALA A 379 -26.98 -13.94 12.62
CA ALA A 379 -26.05 -15.07 12.52
C ALA A 379 -26.14 -15.96 13.76
N LEU A 380 -26.12 -17.27 13.56
CA LEU A 380 -26.08 -18.24 14.65
C LEU A 380 -24.68 -18.38 15.25
N THR A 381 -23.65 -17.99 14.50
CA THR A 381 -22.26 -18.03 14.94
C THR A 381 -21.66 -16.64 14.83
N ILE A 382 -21.22 -16.07 15.95
CA ILE A 382 -20.50 -14.80 15.98
C ILE A 382 -19.11 -15.08 16.56
N ASP A 383 -18.07 -14.76 15.77
CA ASP A 383 -16.70 -14.86 16.24
C ASP A 383 -16.46 -13.82 17.36
N ALA A 384 -15.58 -14.13 18.30
CA ALA A 384 -15.22 -13.18 19.34
C ALA A 384 -14.72 -11.87 18.70
N PRO A 385 -15.34 -10.71 19.00
CA PRO A 385 -14.90 -9.43 18.46
C PRO A 385 -13.46 -9.14 18.83
N THR A 386 -12.70 -8.59 17.89
CA THR A 386 -11.33 -8.16 18.13
C THR A 386 -11.24 -6.65 18.18
N SER A 387 -10.34 -6.14 19.01
CA SER A 387 -10.03 -4.71 19.05
C SER A 387 -8.57 -4.48 19.39
N ASN A 388 -8.01 -3.41 18.87
CA ASN A 388 -6.66 -2.99 19.18
C ASN A 388 -6.58 -1.47 19.26
N ARG A 389 -5.57 -0.98 19.98
CA ARG A 389 -5.22 0.43 20.04
C ARG A 389 -3.72 0.57 20.26
N GLY A 390 -3.12 1.55 19.61
CA GLY A 390 -1.72 1.85 19.79
C GLY A 390 -1.41 3.33 19.66
N GLU A 391 -0.27 3.70 20.20
CA GLU A 391 0.25 5.06 20.19
C GLU A 391 1.76 5.05 20.02
N ALA A 392 2.29 6.05 19.35
CA ALA A 392 3.73 6.32 19.26
C ALA A 392 3.98 7.82 19.30
N THR A 393 4.98 8.24 20.05
CA THR A 393 5.41 9.64 20.13
C THR A 393 6.86 9.75 19.71
N LEU A 394 7.16 10.77 18.89
CA LEU A 394 8.51 11.16 18.49
C LEU A 394 8.71 12.64 18.82
N VAL A 395 9.79 12.94 19.53
CA VAL A 395 10.23 14.32 19.81
C VAL A 395 11.61 14.54 19.22
N SER A 396 11.87 15.75 18.69
CA SER A 396 13.15 16.03 18.07
C SER A 396 13.60 17.45 18.32
N LEU A 397 14.90 17.61 18.56
CA LEU A 397 15.60 18.89 18.57
C LEU A 397 16.56 18.92 17.38
N LEU A 398 16.56 20.02 16.64
CA LEU A 398 17.36 20.21 15.43
C LEU A 398 18.11 21.54 15.52
N GLY A 399 19.39 21.51 15.17
CA GLY A 399 20.18 22.68 14.85
C GLY A 399 20.89 22.52 13.51
N ARG A 400 20.85 23.51 12.63
CA ARG A 400 21.60 23.56 11.37
C ARG A 400 22.18 24.93 11.15
N ALA A 401 23.44 24.97 10.74
CA ALA A 401 24.10 26.19 10.27
C ALA A 401 24.61 25.97 8.84
N ASN A 402 24.33 26.92 7.98
CA ASN A 402 24.86 27.00 6.63
C ASN A 402 25.59 28.34 6.50
N TYR A 403 26.87 28.26 6.13
CA TYR A 403 27.71 29.43 5.95
C TYR A 403 28.27 29.45 4.54
N VAL A 404 28.04 30.55 3.82
CA VAL A 404 28.52 30.76 2.45
C VAL A 404 29.50 31.95 2.47
N LEU A 405 30.72 31.69 2.01
CA LEU A 405 31.76 32.70 1.90
C LEU A 405 32.01 33.05 0.43
N LYS A 406 31.83 34.33 0.09
CA LYS A 406 32.06 34.86 -1.26
C LYS A 406 31.32 34.10 -2.39
N ASP A 407 30.15 33.53 -2.08
CA ASP A 407 29.40 32.66 -2.99
C ASP A 407 30.17 31.46 -3.59
N ARG A 408 31.34 31.17 -3.02
CA ARG A 408 32.29 30.14 -3.51
C ARG A 408 32.41 28.95 -2.57
N TYR A 409 32.55 29.21 -1.26
CA TYR A 409 32.80 28.19 -0.25
C TYR A 409 31.58 28.06 0.63
N ILE A 410 31.00 26.85 0.64
CA ILE A 410 29.77 26.56 1.35
C ILE A 410 30.07 25.50 2.42
N PHE A 411 29.73 25.83 3.66
CA PHE A 411 29.89 24.93 4.82
C PHE A 411 28.52 24.71 5.45
N THR A 412 28.13 23.45 5.65
CA THR A 412 26.89 23.09 6.35
C THR A 412 27.23 22.17 7.50
N ALA A 413 26.68 22.46 8.67
CA ALA A 413 26.71 21.54 9.81
C ALA A 413 25.32 21.40 10.38
N SER A 414 24.91 20.19 10.73
CA SER A 414 23.66 19.96 11.44
C SER A 414 23.81 18.93 12.54
N TYR A 415 23.01 19.09 13.56
CA TYR A 415 22.89 18.19 14.69
C TYR A 415 21.42 18.00 15.02
N ARG A 416 21.02 16.74 15.19
CA ARG A 416 19.66 16.37 15.54
C ARG A 416 19.67 15.36 16.67
N ARG A 417 18.75 15.51 17.62
CA ARG A 417 18.48 14.57 18.68
C ARG A 417 17.03 14.15 18.61
N ASP A 418 16.80 12.86 18.36
CA ASP A 418 15.47 12.27 18.25
C ASP A 418 15.20 11.37 19.47
N GLY A 419 13.98 11.44 20.00
CA GLY A 419 13.50 10.60 21.10
C GLY A 419 12.20 9.91 20.74
N SER A 420 12.19 8.58 20.75
CA SER A 420 11.03 7.75 20.39
C SER A 420 10.48 7.00 21.60
N SER A 421 9.15 6.99 21.72
CA SER A 421 8.45 6.20 22.74
C SER A 421 8.54 4.69 22.53
N ARG A 422 8.95 4.25 21.34
CA ARG A 422 9.06 2.82 20.99
C ARG A 422 10.19 2.10 21.71
N PHE A 423 11.23 2.83 22.10
CA PHE A 423 12.39 2.27 22.81
C PHE A 423 12.24 2.30 24.33
N ALA A 424 12.93 1.40 25.00
CA ALA A 424 12.98 1.31 26.46
C ALA A 424 13.62 2.56 27.10
N PRO A 425 13.33 2.86 28.37
CA PRO A 425 14.05 3.88 29.11
C PRO A 425 15.58 3.67 29.00
N GLY A 426 16.33 4.74 28.75
CA GLY A 426 17.76 4.71 28.51
C GLY A 426 18.14 4.71 27.02
N ASN A 427 17.35 4.09 26.14
CA ASN A 427 17.61 4.01 24.70
C ASN A 427 16.65 4.84 23.82
N LYS A 428 15.76 5.61 24.44
CA LYS A 428 14.76 6.42 23.71
C LYS A 428 15.39 7.46 22.80
N PHE A 429 16.51 8.05 23.21
CA PHE A 429 17.15 9.16 22.50
C PHE A 429 18.37 8.70 21.72
N ALA A 430 18.48 9.20 20.47
CA ALA A 430 19.67 9.07 19.63
C ALA A 430 20.09 10.43 19.07
N ASN A 431 21.37 10.56 18.75
CA ASN A 431 21.97 11.78 18.23
C ASN A 431 22.49 11.51 16.82
N PHE A 432 22.23 12.44 15.91
CA PHE A 432 22.62 12.35 14.52
C PHE A 432 23.30 13.65 14.10
N ALA A 433 24.54 13.55 13.66
CA ALA A 433 25.32 14.68 13.18
C ALA A 433 25.52 14.59 11.67
N SER A 434 25.58 15.74 11.00
CA SER A 434 26.01 15.79 9.61
C SER A 434 26.80 17.05 9.29
N GLY A 435 27.68 16.94 8.29
CA GLY A 435 28.46 18.04 7.78
C GLY A 435 28.62 17.94 6.25
N ALA A 436 28.68 19.08 5.59
CA ALA A 436 28.94 19.16 4.17
C ALA A 436 29.82 20.38 3.86
N VAL A 437 30.66 20.20 2.85
CA VAL A 437 31.43 21.28 2.25
C VAL A 437 31.21 21.29 0.76
N ALA A 438 31.10 22.47 0.17
CA ALA A 438 31.06 22.58 -1.27
C ALA A 438 31.90 23.79 -1.73
N TRP A 439 32.57 23.58 -2.88
CA TRP A 439 33.39 24.59 -3.53
C TRP A 439 32.88 24.83 -4.94
N VAL A 440 32.47 26.07 -5.20
CA VAL A 440 32.01 26.52 -6.52
C VAL A 440 33.25 26.94 -7.31
N LEU A 441 33.89 25.97 -7.94
CA LEU A 441 35.11 26.13 -8.70
C LEU A 441 34.91 27.06 -9.90
N SER A 442 33.72 27.12 -10.49
CA SER A 442 33.41 28.03 -11.60
C SER A 442 33.52 29.53 -11.21
N GLU A 443 33.50 29.83 -9.92
CA GLU A 443 33.68 31.21 -9.43
C GLU A 443 35.16 31.61 -9.21
N GLU A 444 36.10 30.65 -9.37
CA GLU A 444 37.52 30.91 -9.29
C GLU A 444 38.08 31.42 -10.62
N ASP A 445 38.99 32.42 -10.56
CA ASP A 445 39.52 33.08 -11.74
C ASP A 445 40.22 32.11 -12.70
N PHE A 446 40.92 31.11 -12.16
CA PHE A 446 41.61 30.11 -12.98
C PHE A 446 40.65 29.16 -13.73
N ILE A 447 39.40 29.00 -13.31
CA ILE A 447 38.36 28.25 -14.03
C ILE A 447 37.56 29.20 -14.94
N LYS A 448 37.22 30.42 -14.45
CA LYS A 448 36.50 31.41 -15.25
C LYS A 448 37.23 31.73 -16.56
N ASN A 449 38.55 31.88 -16.48
CA ASN A 449 39.39 32.21 -17.65
C ASN A 449 39.40 31.12 -18.74
N LEU A 450 39.02 29.86 -18.39
CA LEU A 450 38.89 28.76 -19.38
C LEU A 450 37.68 28.93 -20.30
N ASN A 451 36.65 29.67 -19.87
CA ASN A 451 35.38 29.86 -20.60
C ASN A 451 34.69 28.59 -21.05
N ILE A 452 34.93 27.45 -20.36
CA ILE A 452 34.38 26.12 -20.69
C ILE A 452 33.17 25.82 -19.85
N PHE A 453 33.26 26.09 -18.54
CA PHE A 453 32.26 25.72 -17.55
C PHE A 453 31.33 26.89 -17.23
N SER A 454 30.03 26.68 -17.36
CA SER A 454 29.01 27.61 -16.84
C SER A 454 28.74 27.35 -15.36
N ASN A 455 29.01 26.14 -14.88
CA ASN A 455 28.98 25.74 -13.49
C ASN A 455 29.99 24.60 -13.31
N LEU A 456 30.81 24.69 -12.27
CA LEU A 456 31.66 23.60 -11.81
C LEU A 456 31.70 23.64 -10.30
N LYS A 457 31.16 22.61 -9.64
CA LYS A 457 31.03 22.56 -8.19
C LYS A 457 31.46 21.21 -7.65
N LEU A 458 32.44 21.22 -6.76
CA LEU A 458 32.86 20.05 -5.98
C LEU A 458 32.13 20.08 -4.64
N ARG A 459 31.64 18.94 -4.18
CA ARG A 459 30.95 18.79 -2.90
C ARG A 459 31.34 17.50 -2.20
N ALA A 460 31.45 17.55 -0.88
CA ALA A 460 31.65 16.40 -0.03
C ALA A 460 30.75 16.51 1.19
N SER A 461 30.18 15.40 1.63
CA SER A 461 29.32 15.38 2.80
C SER A 461 29.45 14.07 3.58
N TYR A 462 29.22 14.18 4.85
CA TYR A 462 29.02 13.07 5.79
C TYR A 462 27.74 13.33 6.56
N GLY A 463 26.97 12.27 6.81
CA GLY A 463 25.77 12.39 7.63
C GLY A 463 25.37 11.08 8.26
N GLN A 464 24.78 11.21 9.43
CA GLN A 464 24.16 10.11 10.15
C GLN A 464 22.64 10.24 10.10
N THR A 465 21.97 9.12 9.89
CA THR A 465 20.51 9.02 10.01
C THR A 465 20.16 7.81 10.89
N GLY A 466 19.02 7.89 11.58
CA GLY A 466 18.52 6.83 12.44
C GLY A 466 17.30 6.15 11.85
N ASN A 467 17.04 4.92 12.30
CA ASN A 467 15.80 4.21 12.03
C ASN A 467 15.23 3.67 13.34
N GLN A 468 13.93 3.92 13.57
CA GLN A 468 13.15 3.43 14.71
C GLN A 468 12.18 2.30 14.32
N GLY A 469 12.54 1.49 13.33
CA GLY A 469 11.68 0.48 12.69
C GLY A 469 11.27 -0.70 13.58
N ILE A 470 10.84 -0.43 14.82
CA ILE A 470 10.21 -1.40 15.72
C ILE A 470 8.75 -1.02 15.97
N ASN A 471 7.93 -2.01 16.29
CA ASN A 471 6.54 -1.77 16.66
C ASN A 471 6.46 -1.05 18.02
N SER A 472 5.38 -0.27 18.22
CA SER A 472 5.09 0.28 19.53
C SER A 472 4.93 -0.84 20.56
N TYR A 473 5.36 -0.56 21.79
CA TYR A 473 5.30 -1.49 22.92
C TYR A 473 6.18 -2.74 22.78
N GLN A 474 7.03 -2.86 21.76
CA GLN A 474 7.88 -4.03 21.57
C GLN A 474 8.97 -4.15 22.64
N THR A 475 9.27 -3.08 23.34
CA THR A 475 10.18 -3.05 24.51
C THR A 475 9.43 -3.17 25.83
N MET A 476 8.19 -3.62 25.81
CA MET A 476 7.36 -3.92 26.99
C MET A 476 6.99 -5.39 27.01
N VAL A 477 6.74 -5.93 28.19
CA VAL A 477 6.21 -7.29 28.32
C VAL A 477 4.81 -7.33 27.73
N SER A 478 4.59 -8.23 26.78
CA SER A 478 3.26 -8.50 26.23
C SER A 478 2.73 -9.80 26.83
N LEU A 479 1.49 -9.76 27.27
CA LEU A 479 0.76 -10.94 27.74
C LEU A 479 -0.28 -11.33 26.68
N GLY A 480 -0.34 -12.61 26.36
CA GLY A 480 -1.38 -13.23 25.54
C GLY A 480 -2.31 -14.08 26.41
N SER A 481 -3.54 -14.29 25.95
CA SER A 481 -4.42 -15.29 26.57
C SER A 481 -3.84 -16.69 26.35
N ALA A 482 -3.85 -17.48 27.40
CA ALA A 482 -3.46 -18.88 27.35
C ALA A 482 -4.56 -19.73 27.97
N ASN A 483 -5.00 -20.75 27.24
CA ASN A 483 -5.96 -21.71 27.74
C ASN A 483 -5.20 -22.91 28.28
N TYR A 484 -5.40 -23.25 29.53
CA TYR A 484 -4.76 -24.37 30.18
C TYR A 484 -5.82 -25.36 30.70
N PRO A 485 -5.77 -26.63 30.29
CA PRO A 485 -6.68 -27.63 30.81
C PRO A 485 -6.24 -28.02 32.23
N PHE A 486 -7.02 -27.67 33.24
CA PHE A 486 -6.79 -28.06 34.62
C PHE A 486 -8.01 -28.82 35.15
N GLY A 487 -7.79 -30.06 35.60
CA GLY A 487 -8.87 -30.88 36.19
C GLY A 487 -10.04 -31.18 35.25
N GLY A 488 -9.84 -31.23 33.93
CA GLY A 488 -10.88 -31.47 32.92
C GLY A 488 -11.69 -30.24 32.51
N ILE A 489 -11.36 -29.07 33.04
CA ILE A 489 -11.94 -27.77 32.67
C ILE A 489 -10.84 -26.93 32.00
N THR A 490 -11.16 -26.27 30.90
CA THR A 490 -10.23 -25.32 30.27
C THR A 490 -10.35 -23.97 30.97
N ASP A 491 -9.35 -23.62 31.76
CA ASP A 491 -9.23 -22.29 32.37
C ASP A 491 -8.46 -21.35 31.42
N SER A 492 -8.91 -20.11 31.34
CA SER A 492 -8.26 -19.04 30.61
C SER A 492 -7.39 -18.19 31.54
N GLY A 493 -6.12 -18.09 31.20
CA GLY A 493 -5.14 -17.28 31.92
C GLY A 493 -4.34 -16.39 30.99
N PHE A 494 -3.33 -15.75 31.54
CA PHE A 494 -2.39 -14.95 30.77
C PHE A 494 -0.99 -15.56 30.87
N ALA A 495 -0.33 -15.67 29.73
CA ALA A 495 1.06 -16.05 29.63
C ALA A 495 1.83 -15.02 28.81
N GLY A 496 3.16 -15.10 28.80
CA GLY A 496 3.97 -14.29 27.90
C GLY A 496 3.56 -14.54 26.45
N ASP A 497 3.37 -13.46 25.68
CA ASP A 497 3.03 -13.55 24.25
C ASP A 497 4.25 -14.06 23.46
N THR A 498 4.24 -15.35 23.17
CA THR A 498 5.34 -16.03 22.48
C THR A 498 5.58 -15.53 21.06
N SER A 499 4.59 -14.89 20.43
CA SER A 499 4.69 -14.34 19.08
C SER A 499 5.55 -13.07 19.01
N LYS A 500 5.69 -12.35 20.12
CA LYS A 500 6.47 -11.09 20.17
C LYS A 500 7.89 -11.26 20.65
N GLY A 501 8.27 -12.47 21.10
CA GLY A 501 9.59 -12.75 21.66
C GLY A 501 9.77 -12.20 23.08
N PRO A 502 10.91 -12.54 23.73
CA PRO A 502 11.22 -12.04 25.05
C PRO A 502 11.51 -10.54 25.06
N LEU A 503 11.27 -9.91 26.20
CA LEU A 503 11.58 -8.49 26.39
C LEU A 503 13.08 -8.23 26.17
N ASN A 504 13.38 -7.32 25.23
CA ASN A 504 14.73 -6.78 25.03
C ASN A 504 14.77 -5.29 25.38
N LYS A 505 15.31 -4.96 26.57
CA LYS A 505 15.45 -3.58 27.05
C LYS A 505 16.61 -2.84 26.37
N ASP A 506 17.53 -3.57 25.71
CA ASP A 506 18.73 -3.02 25.11
C ASP A 506 18.52 -2.59 23.65
N LEU A 507 17.30 -2.77 23.12
CA LEU A 507 16.94 -2.29 21.80
C LEU A 507 17.19 -0.78 21.68
N LYS A 508 18.01 -0.44 20.70
CA LYS A 508 18.41 0.93 20.38
C LYS A 508 18.17 1.24 18.90
N TRP A 509 18.38 2.48 18.55
CA TRP A 509 18.27 2.97 17.18
C TRP A 509 19.25 2.26 16.24
N GLU A 510 18.76 1.86 15.07
CA GLU A 510 19.60 1.52 13.92
C GLU A 510 20.19 2.80 13.36
N THR A 511 21.48 2.80 13.04
CA THR A 511 22.19 4.00 12.58
C THR A 511 22.82 3.74 11.22
N THR A 512 22.64 4.68 10.31
CA THR A 512 23.26 4.70 9.00
C THR A 512 24.23 5.86 8.90
N ASP A 513 25.49 5.55 8.60
CA ASP A 513 26.53 6.51 8.24
C ASP A 513 26.63 6.55 6.71
N GLN A 514 26.62 7.75 6.15
CA GLN A 514 26.76 7.95 4.70
C GLN A 514 27.79 9.02 4.39
N TYR A 515 28.71 8.69 3.50
CA TYR A 515 29.68 9.59 2.90
C TYR A 515 29.31 9.81 1.45
N ASN A 516 29.39 11.03 0.97
CA ASN A 516 29.07 11.38 -0.40
C ASN A 516 30.09 12.38 -0.94
N VAL A 517 30.59 12.14 -2.16
CA VAL A 517 31.41 13.08 -2.92
C VAL A 517 30.77 13.27 -4.28
N GLY A 518 30.59 14.51 -4.68
CA GLY A 518 29.91 14.83 -5.94
C GLY A 518 30.62 15.95 -6.70
N LEU A 519 30.49 15.88 -8.02
CA LEU A 519 31.00 16.87 -8.94
C LEU A 519 29.89 17.24 -9.93
N ASP A 520 29.52 18.51 -9.93
CA ASP A 520 28.47 19.04 -10.79
C ASP A 520 29.10 19.89 -11.90
N PHE A 521 28.76 19.60 -13.13
CA PHE A 521 29.23 20.30 -14.34
C PHE A 521 28.06 20.98 -15.04
N GLY A 522 28.29 22.17 -15.52
CA GLY A 522 27.42 22.89 -16.45
C GLY A 522 28.22 23.40 -17.63
N PHE A 523 27.75 23.15 -18.84
CA PHE A 523 28.36 23.58 -20.07
C PHE A 523 27.38 24.39 -20.93
N LEU A 524 27.89 25.24 -21.82
CA LEU A 524 27.11 26.00 -22.80
C LEU A 524 25.97 26.82 -22.18
N LYS A 525 26.25 27.59 -21.15
CA LYS A 525 25.26 28.36 -20.33
C LYS A 525 24.21 27.44 -19.70
N ASN A 526 24.66 26.33 -19.10
CA ASN A 526 23.85 25.29 -18.47
C ASN A 526 22.84 24.57 -19.38
N ARG A 527 23.07 24.59 -20.71
CA ARG A 527 22.27 23.76 -21.65
C ARG A 527 22.57 22.27 -21.49
N ILE A 528 23.78 21.93 -21.03
CA ILE A 528 24.18 20.57 -20.67
C ILE A 528 24.56 20.62 -19.19
N ALA A 529 23.90 19.82 -18.39
CA ALA A 529 24.19 19.64 -16.97
C ALA A 529 24.49 18.16 -16.69
N LEU A 530 25.59 17.90 -15.97
CA LEU A 530 26.02 16.55 -15.57
C LEU A 530 26.36 16.58 -14.10
N SER A 531 25.84 15.62 -13.33
CA SER A 531 26.21 15.40 -11.93
C SER A 531 26.75 13.98 -11.75
N VAL A 532 27.96 13.88 -11.24
CA VAL A 532 28.60 12.59 -10.90
C VAL A 532 28.68 12.49 -9.39
N ASN A 533 28.17 11.42 -8.82
CA ASN A 533 28.15 11.19 -7.38
C ASN A 533 28.74 9.82 -7.05
N TYR A 534 29.61 9.80 -6.06
CA TYR A 534 30.08 8.60 -5.39
C TYR A 534 29.61 8.62 -3.95
N TYR A 535 29.01 7.54 -3.49
CA TYR A 535 28.57 7.41 -2.11
C TYR A 535 28.99 6.07 -1.50
N TYR A 536 29.24 6.10 -0.20
CA TYR A 536 29.46 4.93 0.62
C TYR A 536 28.50 5.00 1.81
N LYS A 537 27.72 3.94 2.01
CA LYS A 537 26.70 3.86 3.05
C LYS A 537 26.94 2.63 3.91
N LYS A 538 26.95 2.78 5.23
CA LYS A 538 27.03 1.69 6.19
C LYS A 538 25.92 1.81 7.23
N THR A 539 25.03 0.83 7.27
CA THR A 539 23.99 0.72 8.30
C THR A 539 24.45 -0.30 9.33
N ARG A 540 24.42 0.06 10.60
CA ARG A 540 24.82 -0.73 11.75
C ARG A 540 23.70 -0.83 12.77
N ASP A 541 23.84 -1.80 13.69
CA ASP A 541 22.82 -2.08 14.71
C ASP A 541 21.45 -2.38 14.10
N LEU A 542 21.43 -3.21 13.04
CA LEU A 542 20.20 -3.55 12.31
C LEU A 542 19.16 -4.13 13.26
N LEU A 543 17.94 -3.63 13.17
CA LEU A 543 16.80 -4.10 13.94
C LEU A 543 16.21 -5.36 13.30
N GLN A 544 16.65 -6.54 13.76
CA GLN A 544 16.30 -7.84 13.18
C GLN A 544 15.70 -8.80 14.21
N TYR A 545 14.97 -9.80 13.72
CA TYR A 545 14.60 -10.96 14.51
C TYR A 545 15.69 -12.02 14.38
N VAL A 546 16.15 -12.51 15.52
CA VAL A 546 17.14 -13.60 15.61
C VAL A 546 16.45 -14.79 16.25
N SER A 547 16.60 -15.97 15.64
CA SER A 547 16.08 -17.22 16.21
C SER A 547 16.81 -17.53 17.53
N ILE A 548 16.06 -17.92 18.53
CA ILE A 548 16.56 -18.32 19.84
C ILE A 548 16.07 -19.73 20.18
N PRO A 549 16.79 -20.46 21.07
CA PRO A 549 16.37 -21.81 21.45
C PRO A 549 14.95 -21.84 22.02
N SER A 550 14.13 -22.77 21.54
CA SER A 550 12.72 -22.94 21.99
C SER A 550 12.59 -23.24 23.48
N SER A 551 13.66 -23.70 24.13
CA SER A 551 13.72 -23.88 25.60
C SER A 551 13.52 -22.58 26.40
N THR A 552 13.68 -21.41 25.73
CA THR A 552 13.36 -20.10 26.33
C THR A 552 11.85 -19.80 26.36
N GLY A 553 11.02 -20.62 25.72
CA GLY A 553 9.58 -20.38 25.53
C GLY A 553 9.26 -19.48 24.34
N PHE A 554 10.27 -19.05 23.56
CA PHE A 554 10.13 -18.17 22.41
C PHE A 554 10.89 -18.73 21.19
N SER A 555 10.41 -18.43 19.99
CA SER A 555 11.07 -18.84 18.74
C SER A 555 12.09 -17.83 18.23
N ASN A 556 11.90 -16.55 18.53
CA ASN A 556 12.77 -15.47 18.08
C ASN A 556 12.77 -14.30 19.07
N MET A 557 13.80 -13.45 18.95
CA MET A 557 13.95 -12.22 19.72
C MET A 557 14.34 -11.08 18.80
N ARG A 558 13.72 -9.91 18.97
CA ARG A 558 14.15 -8.69 18.28
C ARG A 558 15.38 -8.10 18.95
N THR A 559 16.42 -7.85 18.18
CA THR A 559 17.69 -7.30 18.70
C THR A 559 18.39 -6.45 17.64
N ASN A 560 19.37 -5.66 18.09
CA ASN A 560 20.28 -4.97 17.18
C ASN A 560 21.40 -5.93 16.81
N PHE A 561 21.42 -6.38 15.54
CA PHE A 561 22.39 -7.39 15.10
C PHE A 561 22.85 -7.12 13.65
N GLY A 562 24.18 -7.15 13.48
CA GLY A 562 24.79 -7.06 12.16
C GLY A 562 24.91 -5.65 11.58
N HIS A 563 25.40 -5.60 10.34
CA HIS A 563 25.54 -4.39 9.55
C HIS A 563 25.41 -4.70 8.06
N VAL A 564 25.08 -3.69 7.27
CA VAL A 564 25.05 -3.72 5.80
C VAL A 564 25.86 -2.55 5.27
N THR A 565 26.59 -2.79 4.19
CA THR A 565 27.42 -1.77 3.53
C THR A 565 27.00 -1.62 2.08
#